data_c9f25e7e302d252ef93de468345df1f9
#
_entry.id   c9f25e7e302d252ef93de468345df1f9
#
_cell.length_a   1.000
_cell.length_b   1.000
_cell.length_c   1.000
_cell.angle_alpha   90.00
_cell.angle_beta   90.00
_cell.angle_gamma   90.00
#
_symmetry.space_group_name_H-M   'P 1'
#
loop_
_entity.id
_entity.type
_entity.pdbx_description
1 polymer ?
#
loop_
_entity_poly.entity_id
_entity_poly.type
_entity_poly.pdbx_seq_one_letter_code
_entity_poly.pdbx_strand_id
1 'polypeptide(L)'
;MKKIILALITLFFIGCSSKVSEVFKKDDRYITLTQYTKRGQLVKSLETIALINATYLNHILPENNETKNSEIFIIGVYNSNDYKGYEKGGIHNPNYTLTMNDMNYTKAIKADKVKLSITNYPFYNKWMKYYKVYFPKTTSSTLNIKYTNTEQNVSVTLSIPKKLYLEGN
;
A
#
# COMPACT_ATOMS: atom_id res chain seq x y z
N MET A 1 50.97 9.93 -29.26
CA MET A 1 50.04 10.53 -28.31
C MET A 1 48.57 10.36 -28.69
N LYS A 2 48.14 10.54 -29.95
CA LYS A 2 46.70 10.38 -30.35
C LYS A 2 46.12 8.97 -30.11
N LYS A 3 46.90 7.91 -30.25
CA LYS A 3 46.48 6.50 -30.04
C LYS A 3 46.28 6.14 -28.57
N ILE A 4 46.95 6.81 -27.63
CA ILE A 4 46.82 6.59 -26.17
C ILE A 4 45.53 7.25 -25.64
N ILE A 5 45.17 8.42 -26.20
CA ILE A 5 43.96 9.12 -25.82
C ILE A 5 42.71 8.32 -26.25
N LEU A 6 42.75 7.67 -27.41
CA LEU A 6 41.62 6.86 -27.89
C LEU A 6 41.41 5.61 -27.01
N ALA A 7 42.50 4.98 -26.50
CA ALA A 7 42.41 3.84 -25.60
C ALA A 7 41.89 4.21 -24.21
N LEU A 8 42.14 5.43 -23.72
CA LEU A 8 41.61 5.91 -22.44
C LEU A 8 40.11 6.19 -22.50
N ILE A 9 39.59 6.64 -23.64
CA ILE A 9 38.16 6.93 -23.81
C ILE A 9 37.32 5.65 -23.84
N THR A 10 37.85 4.56 -24.41
CA THR A 10 37.14 3.27 -24.45
C THR A 10 37.03 2.59 -23.08
N LEU A 11 37.91 2.89 -22.12
CA LEU A 11 37.83 2.34 -20.76
C LEU A 11 36.70 2.95 -19.90
N PHE A 12 36.20 4.13 -20.25
CA PHE A 12 35.12 4.77 -19.52
C PHE A 12 33.70 4.20 -19.83
N PHE A 13 33.56 3.42 -20.92
CA PHE A 13 32.25 2.85 -21.31
C PHE A 13 31.97 1.44 -20.78
N ILE A 14 32.92 0.78 -20.12
CA ILE A 14 32.80 -0.62 -19.68
C ILE A 14 32.29 -0.73 -18.22
N GLY A 15 32.13 0.39 -17.51
CA GLY A 15 31.93 0.41 -16.04
C GLY A 15 30.50 0.43 -15.52
N CYS A 16 29.44 0.48 -16.34
CA CYS A 16 28.08 0.79 -15.83
C CYS A 16 26.95 -0.22 -16.10
N SER A 17 27.22 -1.39 -16.69
CA SER A 17 26.10 -2.24 -17.12
C SER A 17 25.72 -3.40 -16.19
N SER A 18 26.54 -3.78 -15.21
CA SER A 18 26.28 -5.00 -14.42
C SER A 18 25.51 -4.79 -13.10
N LYS A 19 25.51 -3.59 -12.52
CA LYS A 19 24.79 -3.32 -11.26
C LYS A 19 23.35 -2.82 -11.46
N VAL A 20 23.02 -2.30 -12.62
CA VAL A 20 21.69 -1.78 -12.92
C VAL A 20 20.67 -2.91 -13.09
N SER A 21 21.07 -4.06 -13.61
CA SER A 21 20.17 -5.21 -13.80
C SER A 21 19.77 -5.92 -12.49
N GLU A 22 20.61 -5.88 -11.43
CA GLU A 22 20.25 -6.47 -10.13
C GLU A 22 19.28 -5.60 -9.33
N VAL A 23 19.36 -4.29 -9.49
CA VAL A 23 18.43 -3.36 -8.83
C VAL A 23 17.02 -3.48 -9.42
N PHE A 24 16.87 -3.94 -10.65
CA PHE A 24 15.58 -4.13 -11.34
C PHE A 24 15.01 -5.54 -11.27
N LYS A 25 15.69 -6.52 -10.68
CA LYS A 25 15.05 -7.77 -10.23
C LYS A 25 14.24 -7.50 -8.95
N LYS A 26 13.32 -6.53 -9.02
CA LYS A 26 12.25 -6.47 -8.02
C LYS A 26 11.46 -7.75 -8.16
N ASP A 27 11.32 -8.46 -7.04
CA ASP A 27 10.45 -9.60 -6.89
C ASP A 27 9.10 -9.29 -7.58
N ASP A 28 8.63 -10.14 -8.50
CA ASP A 28 7.36 -9.99 -9.21
C ASP A 28 6.21 -9.72 -8.26
N ARG A 29 6.31 -10.26 -7.05
CA ARG A 29 5.38 -10.00 -5.96
C ARG A 29 5.36 -8.52 -5.53
N TYR A 30 6.51 -7.86 -5.45
CA TYR A 30 6.57 -6.44 -5.10
C TYR A 30 5.95 -5.57 -6.19
N ILE A 31 6.19 -5.91 -7.45
CA ILE A 31 5.59 -5.22 -8.60
C ILE A 31 4.06 -5.36 -8.55
N THR A 32 3.56 -6.59 -8.37
CA THR A 32 2.14 -6.86 -8.21
C THR A 32 1.54 -6.07 -7.05
N LEU A 33 2.17 -6.12 -5.87
CA LEU A 33 1.71 -5.35 -4.71
C LEU A 33 1.64 -3.84 -4.98
N THR A 34 2.62 -3.30 -5.73
CA THR A 34 2.65 -1.87 -6.08
C THR A 34 1.44 -1.48 -6.94
N GLN A 35 1.06 -2.32 -7.89
CA GLN A 35 -0.10 -2.09 -8.75
C GLN A 35 -1.43 -2.06 -7.97
N TYR A 36 -1.53 -2.89 -6.92
CA TYR A 36 -2.70 -2.98 -6.06
C TYR A 36 -2.60 -2.13 -4.79
N THR A 37 -1.66 -1.19 -4.74
CA THR A 37 -1.51 -0.24 -3.64
C THR A 37 -1.93 1.16 -4.07
N LYS A 38 -2.78 1.79 -3.26
CA LYS A 38 -3.13 3.21 -3.38
C LYS A 38 -2.82 3.94 -2.09
N ARG A 39 -2.52 5.23 -2.24
CA ARG A 39 -2.22 6.12 -1.11
C ARG A 39 -3.11 7.35 -1.18
N GLY A 40 -3.41 7.90 -0.02
CA GLY A 40 -4.16 9.14 0.09
C GLY A 40 -3.82 9.90 1.36
N GLN A 41 -4.29 11.13 1.38
CA GLN A 41 -4.13 12.00 2.54
C GLN A 41 -5.41 12.76 2.80
N LEU A 42 -5.71 12.98 4.07
CA LEU A 42 -6.75 13.90 4.50
C LEU A 42 -6.07 15.24 4.77
N VAL A 43 -6.53 16.28 4.10
CA VAL A 43 -6.01 17.65 4.23
C VAL A 43 -7.12 18.57 4.67
N LYS A 44 -6.87 19.42 5.67
CA LYS A 44 -7.73 20.51 6.10
C LYS A 44 -6.90 21.75 6.36
N SER A 45 -7.33 22.87 5.81
CA SER A 45 -6.64 24.17 5.97
C SER A 45 -5.14 24.10 5.65
N LEU A 46 -4.77 23.38 4.56
CA LEU A 46 -3.40 23.12 4.10
C LEU A 46 -2.56 22.20 5.01
N GLU A 47 -3.14 21.66 6.07
CA GLU A 47 -2.46 20.72 6.95
C GLU A 47 -2.87 19.27 6.65
N THR A 48 -1.91 18.36 6.59
CA THR A 48 -2.18 16.93 6.49
C THR A 48 -2.55 16.38 7.87
N ILE A 49 -3.80 16.01 8.05
CA ILE A 49 -4.34 15.47 9.30
C ILE A 49 -4.29 13.95 9.38
N ALA A 50 -4.25 13.28 8.25
CA ALA A 50 -4.04 11.83 8.20
C ALA A 50 -3.44 11.39 6.86
N LEU A 51 -2.72 10.26 6.89
CA LEU A 51 -2.25 9.53 5.72
C LEU A 51 -2.83 8.12 5.73
N ILE A 52 -3.14 7.59 4.57
CA ILE A 52 -3.58 6.21 4.40
C ILE A 52 -2.88 5.54 3.23
N ASN A 53 -2.43 4.29 3.43
CA ASN A 53 -2.01 3.37 2.40
C ASN A 53 -2.94 2.16 2.42
N ALA A 54 -3.42 1.71 1.27
CA ALA A 54 -4.22 0.50 1.16
C ALA A 54 -3.65 -0.40 0.07
N THR A 55 -3.28 -1.63 0.44
CA THR A 55 -2.78 -2.67 -0.47
C THR A 55 -3.74 -3.85 -0.48
N TYR A 56 -4.33 -4.16 -1.63
CA TYR A 56 -5.23 -5.30 -1.80
C TYR A 56 -4.43 -6.59 -1.95
N LEU A 57 -4.80 -7.64 -1.20
CA LEU A 57 -3.99 -8.84 -1.06
C LEU A 57 -4.53 -10.08 -1.79
N ASN A 58 -5.81 -10.17 -2.16
CA ASN A 58 -6.39 -11.41 -2.67
C ASN A 58 -5.72 -11.95 -3.93
N HIS A 59 -4.95 -11.12 -4.65
CA HIS A 59 -4.18 -11.57 -5.83
C HIS A 59 -2.89 -12.33 -5.50
N ILE A 60 -2.34 -12.12 -4.31
CA ILE A 60 -1.07 -12.72 -3.89
C ILE A 60 -1.25 -13.78 -2.79
N LEU A 61 -2.42 -13.81 -2.18
CA LEU A 61 -2.75 -14.83 -1.19
C LEU A 61 -3.27 -16.09 -1.90
N PRO A 62 -2.97 -17.29 -1.37
CA PRO A 62 -3.56 -18.52 -1.89
C PRO A 62 -5.07 -18.50 -1.75
N GLU A 63 -5.76 -19.14 -2.69
CA GLU A 63 -7.19 -19.29 -2.61
C GLU A 63 -7.54 -20.22 -1.45
N ASN A 64 -8.25 -19.70 -0.45
CA ASN A 64 -8.70 -20.40 0.73
C ASN A 64 -10.01 -19.79 1.24
N ASN A 65 -10.53 -20.29 2.36
CA ASN A 65 -11.79 -19.79 2.92
C ASN A 65 -11.75 -18.30 3.26
N GLU A 66 -10.59 -17.76 3.68
CA GLU A 66 -10.48 -16.32 3.97
C GLU A 66 -10.62 -15.49 2.70
N THR A 67 -9.88 -15.83 1.62
CA THR A 67 -9.89 -15.11 0.35
C THR A 67 -11.19 -15.27 -0.42
N LYS A 68 -11.89 -16.41 -0.24
CA LYS A 68 -13.21 -16.65 -0.84
C LYS A 68 -14.29 -15.77 -0.20
N ASN A 69 -14.23 -15.58 1.12
CA ASN A 69 -15.29 -14.94 1.89
C ASN A 69 -14.99 -13.46 2.25
N SER A 70 -13.78 -12.96 1.98
CA SER A 70 -13.39 -11.61 2.35
C SER A 70 -12.55 -10.92 1.29
N GLU A 71 -12.64 -9.61 1.26
CA GLU A 71 -11.67 -8.75 0.60
C GLU A 71 -10.62 -8.34 1.64
N ILE A 72 -9.35 -8.69 1.41
CA ILE A 72 -8.28 -8.60 2.40
C ILE A 72 -7.29 -7.51 1.98
N PHE A 73 -6.97 -6.63 2.93
CA PHE A 73 -6.05 -5.52 2.71
C PHE A 73 -4.95 -5.46 3.78
N ILE A 74 -3.81 -4.90 3.41
CA ILE A 74 -2.95 -4.20 4.37
C ILE A 74 -3.32 -2.73 4.32
N ILE A 75 -3.72 -2.21 5.46
CA ILE A 75 -4.03 -0.79 5.66
C ILE A 75 -2.98 -0.21 6.58
N GLY A 76 -2.27 0.81 6.11
CA GLY A 76 -1.38 1.65 6.92
C GLY A 76 -2.02 3.01 7.12
N VAL A 77 -2.06 3.50 8.36
CA VAL A 77 -2.58 4.84 8.66
C VAL A 77 -1.65 5.61 9.59
N TYR A 78 -1.56 6.89 9.36
CA TYR A 78 -1.00 7.90 10.26
C TYR A 78 -2.07 8.95 10.52
N ASN A 79 -2.34 9.28 11.77
CA ASN A 79 -3.24 10.35 12.19
C ASN A 79 -2.42 11.38 12.99
N SER A 80 -2.55 12.68 12.69
CA SER A 80 -1.77 13.73 13.36
C SER A 80 -2.05 13.79 14.87
N ASN A 81 -3.30 13.52 15.27
CA ASN A 81 -3.76 13.49 16.67
C ASN A 81 -4.16 12.06 17.04
N ASP A 82 -3.21 11.10 16.97
CA ASP A 82 -3.51 9.71 17.22
C ASP A 82 -3.30 9.32 18.68
N TYR A 83 -4.11 8.39 19.16
CA TYR A 83 -3.91 7.76 20.45
C TYR A 83 -2.67 6.86 20.44
N LYS A 84 -1.97 6.78 21.58
CA LYS A 84 -0.88 5.81 21.75
C LYS A 84 -1.43 4.39 21.68
N GLY A 85 -0.66 3.50 21.05
CA GLY A 85 -1.04 2.09 20.91
C GLY A 85 -1.97 1.80 19.73
N TYR A 86 -2.27 0.52 19.55
CA TYR A 86 -3.07 0.01 18.41
C TYR A 86 -4.55 -0.18 18.76
N GLU A 87 -4.88 -0.27 20.05
CA GLU A 87 -6.24 -0.57 20.51
C GLU A 87 -7.20 0.61 20.36
N LYS A 88 -6.68 1.82 20.58
CA LYS A 88 -7.44 3.07 20.48
C LYS A 88 -6.91 4.02 19.43
N GLY A 89 -5.82 3.66 18.73
CA GLY A 89 -5.21 4.48 17.69
C GLY A 89 -5.30 3.85 16.31
N GLY A 90 -4.77 4.56 15.31
CA GLY A 90 -4.82 4.15 13.91
C GLY A 90 -6.25 4.04 13.40
N ILE A 91 -6.62 2.88 12.82
CA ILE A 91 -7.99 2.66 12.32
C ILE A 91 -9.03 2.49 13.44
N HIS A 92 -8.59 2.29 14.69
CA HIS A 92 -9.47 2.19 15.86
C HIS A 92 -9.64 3.52 16.60
N ASN A 93 -9.03 4.60 16.08
CA ASN A 93 -9.25 5.93 16.63
C ASN A 93 -10.71 6.35 16.40
N PRO A 94 -11.48 6.69 17.47
CA PRO A 94 -12.90 6.96 17.39
C PRO A 94 -13.28 8.15 16.49
N ASN A 95 -12.31 9.04 16.23
CA ASN A 95 -12.51 10.19 15.36
C ASN A 95 -12.33 9.85 13.87
N TYR A 96 -12.06 8.58 13.56
CA TYR A 96 -11.87 8.12 12.19
C TYR A 96 -12.73 6.90 11.88
N THR A 97 -13.22 6.83 10.65
CA THR A 97 -13.90 5.65 10.12
C THR A 97 -13.20 5.14 8.87
N LEU A 98 -13.15 3.81 8.74
CA LEU A 98 -12.61 3.11 7.58
C LEU A 98 -13.71 2.20 7.00
N THR A 99 -14.06 2.42 5.74
CA THR A 99 -15.03 1.59 5.02
C THR A 99 -14.50 1.16 3.67
N MET A 100 -15.09 0.10 3.11
CA MET A 100 -14.89 -0.33 1.73
C MET A 100 -16.25 -0.45 1.05
N ASN A 101 -16.49 0.29 -0.03
CA ASN A 101 -17.78 0.36 -0.71
C ASN A 101 -18.94 0.57 0.31
N ASP A 102 -18.73 1.49 1.26
CA ASP A 102 -19.63 1.84 2.38
C ASP A 102 -19.87 0.70 3.41
N MET A 103 -19.17 -0.42 3.30
CA MET A 103 -19.22 -1.52 4.27
C MET A 103 -18.11 -1.37 5.32
N ASN A 104 -18.44 -1.64 6.57
CA ASN A 104 -17.46 -1.71 7.65
C ASN A 104 -16.60 -2.98 7.52
N TYR A 105 -15.37 -2.93 8.04
CA TYR A 105 -14.55 -4.13 8.15
C TYR A 105 -15.11 -5.07 9.22
N THR A 106 -14.95 -6.38 8.99
CA THR A 106 -15.39 -7.44 9.91
C THR A 106 -14.31 -7.81 10.91
N LYS A 107 -13.03 -7.63 10.53
CA LYS A 107 -11.87 -7.99 11.34
C LYS A 107 -10.67 -7.12 10.98
N ALA A 108 -9.92 -6.71 11.99
CA ALA A 108 -8.63 -6.06 11.81
C ALA A 108 -7.61 -6.64 12.79
N ILE A 109 -6.42 -6.96 12.30
CA ILE A 109 -5.34 -7.56 13.08
C ILE A 109 -4.10 -6.68 12.90
N LYS A 110 -3.44 -6.30 13.99
CA LYS A 110 -2.15 -5.61 13.94
C LYS A 110 -1.16 -6.40 13.07
N ALA A 111 -0.54 -5.73 12.13
CA ALA A 111 0.19 -6.40 11.06
C ALA A 111 1.46 -7.13 11.52
N ASP A 112 2.06 -6.76 12.64
CA ASP A 112 3.18 -7.48 13.25
C ASP A 112 2.77 -8.85 13.85
N LYS A 113 1.49 -9.05 14.17
CA LYS A 113 0.92 -10.33 14.62
C LYS A 113 0.63 -11.30 13.47
N VAL A 114 0.59 -10.82 12.24
CA VAL A 114 0.51 -11.67 11.05
C VAL A 114 1.93 -11.80 10.51
N LYS A 115 2.41 -13.02 10.25
CA LYS A 115 3.76 -13.34 9.73
C LYS A 115 4.03 -12.72 8.35
N LEU A 116 3.75 -11.42 8.20
CA LEU A 116 3.96 -10.62 7.00
C LEU A 116 5.08 -9.62 7.29
N SER A 117 6.15 -9.66 6.51
CA SER A 117 7.18 -8.62 6.57
C SER A 117 6.63 -7.32 6.00
N ILE A 118 6.04 -6.50 6.87
CA ILE A 118 5.41 -5.22 6.51
C ILE A 118 6.39 -4.26 5.84
N THR A 119 7.66 -4.32 6.23
CA THR A 119 8.71 -3.48 5.65
C THR A 119 8.91 -3.72 4.15
N ASN A 120 8.48 -4.88 3.64
CA ASN A 120 8.56 -5.23 2.23
C ASN A 120 7.34 -4.80 1.42
N TYR A 121 6.35 -4.16 2.06
CA TYR A 121 5.19 -3.65 1.35
C TYR A 121 5.50 -2.31 0.67
N PRO A 122 4.89 -2.05 -0.49
CA PRO A 122 5.04 -0.78 -1.19
C PRO A 122 4.66 0.39 -0.29
N PHE A 123 5.48 1.45 -0.34
CA PHE A 123 5.25 2.67 0.43
C PHE A 123 5.21 2.48 1.96
N TYR A 124 5.92 1.47 2.48
CA TYR A 124 6.10 1.34 3.92
C TYR A 124 6.63 2.65 4.53
N ASN A 125 6.01 3.05 5.64
CA ASN A 125 6.44 4.20 6.43
C ASN A 125 6.39 3.84 7.91
N LYS A 126 7.51 4.00 8.61
CA LYS A 126 7.67 3.66 10.04
C LYS A 126 6.75 4.45 10.98
N TRP A 127 6.21 5.57 10.52
CA TRP A 127 5.29 6.41 11.31
C TRP A 127 3.83 5.94 11.23
N MET A 128 3.52 5.01 10.34
CA MET A 128 2.17 4.46 10.18
C MET A 128 1.95 3.24 11.06
N LYS A 129 0.71 3.07 11.51
CA LYS A 129 0.22 1.84 12.11
C LYS A 129 -0.38 0.96 11.02
N TYR A 130 0.05 -0.30 10.96
CA TYR A 130 -0.36 -1.23 9.91
C TYR A 130 -1.25 -2.33 10.45
N TYR A 131 -2.30 -2.66 9.67
CA TYR A 131 -3.29 -3.67 9.99
C TYR A 131 -3.56 -4.56 8.77
N LYS A 132 -3.74 -5.88 9.01
CA LYS A 132 -4.42 -6.76 8.06
C LYS A 132 -5.92 -6.63 8.32
N VAL A 133 -6.65 -6.12 7.34
CA VAL A 133 -8.07 -5.77 7.45
C VAL A 133 -8.89 -6.64 6.51
N TYR A 134 -10.01 -7.12 7.00
CA TYR A 134 -10.95 -7.98 6.28
C TYR A 134 -12.27 -7.24 6.10
N PHE A 135 -12.70 -7.09 4.87
CA PHE A 135 -14.02 -6.56 4.54
C PHE A 135 -14.92 -7.67 3.97
N PRO A 136 -16.24 -7.52 4.03
CA PRO A 136 -17.17 -8.44 3.37
C PRO A 136 -16.83 -8.61 1.89
N LYS A 137 -17.04 -9.80 1.35
CA LYS A 137 -16.89 -10.06 -0.07
C LYS A 137 -17.88 -9.23 -0.88
N THR A 138 -17.45 -8.69 -2.02
CA THR A 138 -18.30 -7.91 -2.92
C THR A 138 -18.16 -8.37 -4.36
N THR A 139 -19.19 -8.19 -5.16
CA THR A 139 -19.18 -8.43 -6.62
C THR A 139 -18.64 -7.23 -7.41
N SER A 140 -18.45 -6.07 -6.75
CA SER A 140 -17.91 -4.88 -7.41
C SER A 140 -16.53 -5.16 -8.02
N SER A 141 -16.29 -4.66 -9.22
CA SER A 141 -14.99 -4.72 -9.89
C SER A 141 -13.97 -3.72 -9.30
N THR A 142 -14.46 -2.71 -8.57
CA THR A 142 -13.63 -1.68 -7.93
C THR A 142 -13.90 -1.66 -6.43
N LEU A 143 -12.83 -1.63 -5.65
CA LEU A 143 -12.84 -1.56 -4.20
C LEU A 143 -12.50 -0.13 -3.78
N ASN A 144 -13.49 0.60 -3.28
CA ASN A 144 -13.35 1.98 -2.83
C ASN A 144 -13.11 2.00 -1.32
N ILE A 145 -11.85 2.14 -0.91
CA ILE A 145 -11.49 2.33 0.50
C ILE A 145 -11.68 3.80 0.85
N LYS A 146 -12.59 4.08 1.76
CA LYS A 146 -12.86 5.42 2.26
C LYS A 146 -12.35 5.56 3.70
N TYR A 147 -11.55 6.58 3.93
CA TYR A 147 -11.06 6.95 5.26
C TYR A 147 -11.54 8.35 5.58
N THR A 148 -12.22 8.51 6.70
CA THR A 148 -12.90 9.77 7.07
C THR A 148 -12.50 10.17 8.47
N ASN A 149 -12.12 11.44 8.66
CA ASN A 149 -12.12 12.08 9.97
C ASN A 149 -13.51 12.64 10.23
N THR A 150 -14.20 12.09 11.23
CA THR A 150 -15.61 12.42 11.54
C THR A 150 -15.76 13.77 12.23
N GLU A 151 -14.79 14.17 13.06
CA GLU A 151 -14.82 15.47 13.73
C GLU A 151 -14.66 16.64 12.75
N GLN A 152 -13.77 16.46 11.77
CA GLN A 152 -13.44 17.52 10.81
C GLN A 152 -14.22 17.42 9.51
N ASN A 153 -15.01 16.34 9.35
CA ASN A 153 -15.80 16.03 8.15
C ASN A 153 -14.96 16.06 6.86
N VAL A 154 -13.79 15.44 6.90
CA VAL A 154 -12.87 15.31 5.75
C VAL A 154 -12.65 13.85 5.45
N SER A 155 -12.70 13.48 4.17
CA SER A 155 -12.48 12.09 3.73
C SER A 155 -11.57 12.00 2.51
N VAL A 156 -10.98 10.82 2.33
CA VAL A 156 -10.28 10.41 1.11
C VAL A 156 -10.81 9.04 0.67
N THR A 157 -10.95 8.85 -0.63
CA THR A 157 -11.34 7.57 -1.23
C THR A 157 -10.22 7.06 -2.12
N LEU A 158 -9.80 5.81 -1.91
CA LEU A 158 -8.81 5.11 -2.70
C LEU A 158 -9.51 4.03 -3.53
N SER A 159 -9.52 4.18 -4.85
CA SER A 159 -10.14 3.22 -5.77
C SER A 159 -9.11 2.22 -6.27
N ILE A 160 -9.32 0.94 -5.97
CA ILE A 160 -8.43 -0.17 -6.32
C ILE A 160 -9.21 -1.17 -7.18
N PRO A 161 -8.81 -1.42 -8.45
CA PRO A 161 -9.47 -2.42 -9.28
C PRO A 161 -9.18 -3.82 -8.74
N LYS A 162 -10.18 -4.71 -8.77
CA LYS A 162 -9.98 -6.13 -8.41
C LYS A 162 -9.12 -6.87 -9.44
N LYS A 163 -9.21 -6.49 -10.70
CA LYS A 163 -8.38 -7.03 -11.79
C LYS A 163 -7.76 -5.86 -12.53
N LEU A 164 -6.48 -5.91 -12.76
CA LEU A 164 -5.83 -5.01 -13.70
C LEU A 164 -6.11 -5.56 -15.09
N TYR A 165 -6.80 -4.80 -15.90
CA TYR A 165 -6.81 -5.03 -17.34
C TYR A 165 -5.44 -4.53 -17.83
N LEU A 166 -4.54 -5.46 -18.08
CA LEU A 166 -3.39 -5.14 -18.92
C LEU A 166 -4.00 -4.94 -20.32
N GLU A 167 -4.10 -3.70 -20.76
CA GLU A 167 -4.28 -3.41 -22.17
C GLU A 167 -3.04 -3.95 -22.88
N GLY A 168 -3.15 -5.10 -23.46
CA GLY A 168 -2.04 -5.79 -24.08
C GLY A 168 -2.54 -6.79 -25.09
N ASN A 169 -2.43 -6.40 -26.32
CA ASN A 169 -2.42 -7.08 -27.62
C ASN A 169 -3.75 -7.20 -28.32
#